data_fde58415581e8f86c06c071305ee31df
#
_entry.id   fde58415581e8f86c06c071305ee31df
#
_cell.length_a   1.000
_cell.length_b   1.000
_cell.length_c   1.000
_cell.angle_alpha   90.00
_cell.angle_beta   90.00
_cell.angle_gamma   90.00
#
_symmetry.space_group_name_H-M   'P 1'
#
loop_
_entity.id
_entity.type
_entity.pdbx_description
1 polymer ?
#
loop_
_entity_poly.entity_id
_entity_poly.type
_entity_poly.pdbx_seq_one_letter_code
_entity_poly.pdbx_strand_id
1 'polypeptide(L)'
;HHPMIFHPLKDISARDAAGLCLANGISVISAHTNYDFAPRGVNCALAQTLGLRNIRPFGPEDKEKPWYSIIVFVPKSHAEAVYRTMSEAGAGRQGNYSGCAYMNDGEGRFLPEAGAHPYLGKVGALEKAEETRLEMLCAPECLDAVIAAMRAAHPYEEPAYSILQNHALHRQEVYGMVGELPRPMRPEELAAMSETALNTRIQYVPTGREILTCLLYTSPS
;
A
#
# COMPACT_ATOMS: atom_id res chain seq x y z
N HIS A 1 2.48 -0.82 18.90
CA HIS A 1 1.65 -0.38 20.03
C HIS A 1 0.18 -0.48 19.69
N HIS A 2 -0.63 -0.89 20.66
CA HIS A 2 -2.06 -0.97 20.46
C HIS A 2 -2.66 0.42 20.24
N PRO A 3 -3.64 0.56 19.34
CA PRO A 3 -4.34 1.82 19.14
C PRO A 3 -5.11 2.18 20.43
N MET A 4 -5.19 3.45 20.74
CA MET A 4 -6.00 3.93 21.89
C MET A 4 -7.50 3.70 21.68
N ILE A 5 -7.92 3.52 20.44
CA ILE A 5 -9.32 3.43 20.04
C ILE A 5 -9.50 2.12 19.26
N PHE A 6 -10.23 1.16 19.85
CA PHE A 6 -10.47 -0.15 19.25
C PHE A 6 -11.83 -0.28 18.54
N HIS A 7 -12.72 0.68 18.74
CA HIS A 7 -14.08 0.65 18.21
C HIS A 7 -14.42 1.98 17.54
N PRO A 8 -15.33 1.98 16.56
CA PRO A 8 -15.86 3.22 16.04
C PRO A 8 -16.42 4.09 17.16
N LEU A 9 -16.01 5.36 17.20
CA LEU A 9 -16.50 6.31 18.19
C LEU A 9 -17.94 6.68 17.82
N LYS A 10 -18.88 6.35 18.69
CA LYS A 10 -20.28 6.79 18.57
C LYS A 10 -20.48 8.17 19.18
N ASP A 11 -19.83 8.39 20.32
CA ASP A 11 -19.87 9.66 21.06
C ASP A 11 -18.44 10.02 21.50
N ILE A 12 -17.99 11.21 21.17
CA ILE A 12 -16.68 11.74 21.57
C ILE A 12 -16.91 12.67 22.76
N SER A 13 -16.38 12.30 23.92
CA SER A 13 -16.38 13.13 25.11
C SER A 13 -15.08 13.93 25.23
N ALA A 14 -15.17 15.19 25.63
CA ALA A 14 -13.97 15.98 25.93
C ALA A 14 -13.12 15.41 27.09
N ARG A 15 -13.59 14.37 27.77
CA ARG A 15 -12.89 13.71 28.88
C ARG A 15 -12.14 12.44 28.45
N ASP A 16 -12.42 11.90 27.26
CA ASP A 16 -11.68 10.75 26.74
C ASP A 16 -10.45 11.18 25.92
N ALA A 17 -9.55 10.24 25.67
CA ALA A 17 -8.30 10.53 24.96
C ALA A 17 -8.54 11.06 23.54
N ALA A 18 -9.57 10.56 22.85
CA ALA A 18 -9.91 11.00 21.50
C ALA A 18 -10.44 12.44 21.49
N GLY A 19 -11.35 12.76 22.44
CA GLY A 19 -11.88 14.10 22.60
C GLY A 19 -10.82 15.12 22.98
N LEU A 20 -9.89 14.76 23.86
CA LEU A 20 -8.75 15.61 24.22
C LEU A 20 -7.84 15.87 23.02
N CYS A 21 -7.52 14.85 22.23
CA CYS A 21 -6.72 15.01 21.00
C CYS A 21 -7.43 15.93 20.01
N LEU A 22 -8.71 15.70 19.76
CA LEU A 22 -9.52 16.50 18.83
C LEU A 22 -9.59 17.97 19.28
N ALA A 23 -9.88 18.22 20.57
CA ALA A 23 -9.99 19.58 21.13
C ALA A 23 -8.66 20.37 21.06
N ASN A 24 -7.53 19.68 21.05
CA ASN A 24 -6.20 20.30 20.98
C ASN A 24 -5.54 20.21 19.58
N GLY A 25 -6.28 19.80 18.53
CA GLY A 25 -5.72 19.68 17.18
C GLY A 25 -4.61 18.63 17.06
N ILE A 26 -4.60 17.61 17.92
CA ILE A 26 -3.58 16.57 17.94
C ILE A 26 -4.02 15.42 17.03
N SER A 27 -3.22 15.14 16.01
CA SER A 27 -3.37 13.94 15.18
C SER A 27 -2.76 12.72 15.86
N VAL A 28 -3.47 11.62 15.89
CA VAL A 28 -3.00 10.35 16.47
C VAL A 28 -2.69 9.37 15.35
N ILE A 29 -1.44 8.91 15.31
CA ILE A 29 -0.99 7.86 14.40
C ILE A 29 -0.63 6.63 15.23
N SER A 30 -1.30 5.50 14.95
CA SER A 30 -1.01 4.22 15.58
C SER A 30 -0.47 3.24 14.53
N ALA A 31 0.83 3.02 14.56
CA ALA A 31 1.47 1.97 13.77
C ALA A 31 1.44 0.68 14.60
N HIS A 32 0.72 -0.33 14.10
CA HIS A 32 0.57 -1.64 14.72
C HIS A 32 0.97 -2.72 13.73
N THR A 33 0.17 -3.71 13.50
CA THR A 33 0.41 -4.84 12.59
C THR A 33 0.81 -4.42 11.16
N ASN A 34 0.28 -3.29 10.69
CA ASN A 34 0.68 -2.71 9.40
C ASN A 34 2.17 -2.30 9.36
N TYR A 35 2.77 -1.97 10.51
CA TYR A 35 4.20 -1.68 10.60
C TYR A 35 5.03 -2.95 10.75
N ASP A 36 4.48 -3.98 11.42
CA ASP A 36 5.13 -5.30 11.51
C ASP A 36 5.28 -5.95 10.13
N PHE A 37 4.25 -5.83 9.29
CA PHE A 37 4.24 -6.40 7.93
C PHE A 37 4.88 -5.49 6.86
N ALA A 38 5.35 -4.32 7.24
CA ALA A 38 6.01 -3.43 6.28
C ALA A 38 7.41 -3.98 5.92
N PRO A 39 7.84 -3.94 4.65
CA PRO A 39 9.16 -4.42 4.22
C PRO A 39 10.33 -3.76 4.94
N ARG A 40 10.17 -2.51 5.40
CA ARG A 40 11.13 -1.75 6.20
C ARG A 40 10.61 -1.47 7.62
N GLY A 41 9.73 -2.32 8.12
CA GLY A 41 9.12 -2.18 9.44
C GLY A 41 9.99 -2.73 10.57
N VAL A 42 9.32 -3.04 11.70
CA VAL A 42 9.98 -3.51 12.94
C VAL A 42 10.86 -4.73 12.70
N ASN A 43 10.38 -5.71 11.94
CA ASN A 43 11.13 -6.95 11.69
C ASN A 43 12.45 -6.69 10.95
N CYS A 44 12.45 -5.77 9.98
CA CYS A 44 13.66 -5.38 9.26
C CYS A 44 14.65 -4.64 10.18
N ALA A 45 14.14 -3.68 10.97
CA ALA A 45 14.96 -2.93 11.91
C ALA A 45 15.63 -3.83 12.95
N LEU A 46 14.90 -4.80 13.50
CA LEU A 46 15.45 -5.77 14.46
C LEU A 46 16.50 -6.66 13.85
N ALA A 47 16.26 -7.21 12.65
CA ALA A 47 17.24 -8.03 11.94
C ALA A 47 18.56 -7.26 11.72
N GLN A 48 18.48 -5.97 11.37
CA GLN A 48 19.63 -5.10 11.21
C GLN A 48 20.33 -4.81 12.56
N THR A 49 19.57 -4.54 13.62
CA THR A 49 20.10 -4.28 14.96
C THR A 49 20.85 -5.48 15.54
N LEU A 50 20.35 -6.70 15.23
CA LEU A 50 21.02 -7.95 15.59
C LEU A 50 22.21 -8.30 14.68
N GLY A 51 22.54 -7.44 13.70
CA GLY A 51 23.68 -7.63 12.81
C GLY A 51 23.52 -8.81 11.84
N LEU A 52 22.30 -9.23 11.53
CA LEU A 52 22.08 -10.31 10.57
C LEU A 52 22.56 -9.92 9.17
N ARG A 53 23.03 -10.91 8.41
CA ARG A 53 23.46 -10.80 7.02
C ARG A 53 22.46 -11.50 6.10
N ASN A 54 22.48 -11.18 4.81
CA ASN A 54 21.60 -11.80 3.81
C ASN A 54 20.14 -11.80 4.26
N ILE A 55 19.70 -10.67 4.84
CA ILE A 55 18.34 -10.51 5.37
C ILE A 55 17.34 -10.57 4.22
N ARG A 56 16.37 -11.46 4.33
CA ARG A 56 15.27 -11.60 3.37
C ARG A 56 13.93 -11.71 4.08
N PRO A 57 12.85 -11.28 3.45
CA PRO A 57 11.50 -11.43 3.98
C PRO A 57 11.14 -12.91 4.19
N PHE A 58 10.37 -13.15 5.23
CA PHE A 58 9.67 -14.41 5.48
C PHE A 58 8.18 -14.14 5.52
N GLY A 59 7.44 -14.88 4.71
CA GLY A 59 5.97 -14.78 4.63
C GLY A 59 5.44 -15.80 3.62
N PRO A 60 4.14 -16.06 3.62
CA PRO A 60 3.55 -16.94 2.63
C PRO A 60 3.66 -16.32 1.24
N GLU A 61 4.19 -17.10 0.32
CA GLU A 61 4.30 -16.72 -1.09
C GLU A 61 2.93 -16.50 -1.74
N ASP A 62 1.87 -17.08 -1.17
CA ASP A 62 0.52 -17.12 -1.75
C ASP A 62 -0.37 -15.91 -1.42
N LYS A 63 0.11 -14.94 -0.62
CA LYS A 63 -0.66 -13.74 -0.25
C LYS A 63 -0.12 -12.46 -0.88
N GLU A 64 0.37 -12.57 -2.08
CA GLU A 64 0.76 -11.42 -2.87
C GLU A 64 -0.49 -10.64 -3.29
N LYS A 65 -0.65 -9.42 -2.83
CA LYS A 65 -1.69 -8.54 -3.35
C LYS A 65 -1.27 -8.09 -4.75
N PRO A 66 -2.01 -8.47 -5.79
CA PRO A 66 -1.67 -8.07 -7.15
C PRO A 66 -1.74 -6.55 -7.28
N TRP A 67 -0.88 -6.00 -8.09
CA TRP A 67 -1.02 -4.64 -8.56
C TRP A 67 -2.13 -4.56 -9.60
N TYR A 68 -2.59 -3.36 -9.91
CA TYR A 68 -3.65 -3.13 -10.87
C TYR A 68 -3.18 -2.23 -12.00
N SER A 69 -3.61 -2.51 -13.22
CA SER A 69 -3.57 -1.58 -14.33
C SER A 69 -4.94 -0.91 -14.43
N ILE A 70 -4.99 0.39 -14.24
CA ILE A 70 -6.21 1.19 -14.39
C ILE A 70 -6.17 1.80 -15.78
N ILE A 71 -7.18 1.53 -16.57
CA ILE A 71 -7.37 2.08 -17.91
C ILE A 71 -8.62 2.95 -17.88
N VAL A 72 -8.50 4.19 -18.33
CA VAL A 72 -9.64 5.11 -18.44
C VAL A 72 -9.61 5.82 -19.79
N PHE A 73 -10.78 6.08 -20.36
CA PHE A 73 -10.95 6.81 -21.61
C PHE A 73 -11.46 8.21 -21.31
N VAL A 74 -10.67 9.22 -21.64
CA VAL A 74 -10.88 10.60 -21.22
C VAL A 74 -10.91 11.53 -22.43
N PRO A 75 -11.84 12.49 -22.53
CA PRO A 75 -11.74 13.54 -23.56
C PRO A 75 -10.37 14.19 -23.55
N LYS A 76 -9.75 14.38 -24.72
CA LYS A 76 -8.39 14.94 -24.85
C LYS A 76 -8.17 16.20 -24.04
N SER A 77 -9.19 17.06 -23.95
CA SER A 77 -9.14 18.31 -23.18
C SER A 77 -8.96 18.12 -21.67
N HIS A 78 -9.25 16.92 -21.14
CA HIS A 78 -9.20 16.59 -19.70
C HIS A 78 -8.14 15.55 -19.37
N ALA A 79 -7.48 14.95 -20.36
CA ALA A 79 -6.55 13.85 -20.15
C ALA A 79 -5.43 14.20 -19.17
N GLU A 80 -4.82 15.37 -19.31
CA GLU A 80 -3.75 15.84 -18.44
C GLU A 80 -4.22 16.08 -16.98
N ALA A 81 -5.43 16.62 -16.81
CA ALA A 81 -6.01 16.85 -15.49
C ALA A 81 -6.28 15.53 -14.77
N VAL A 82 -6.89 14.56 -15.46
CA VAL A 82 -7.17 13.22 -14.91
C VAL A 82 -5.86 12.48 -14.59
N TYR A 83 -4.88 12.51 -15.50
CA TYR A 83 -3.55 11.94 -15.26
C TYR A 83 -2.90 12.48 -13.99
N ARG A 84 -2.88 13.80 -13.83
CA ARG A 84 -2.27 14.47 -12.67
C ARG A 84 -2.95 14.04 -11.38
N THR A 85 -4.26 14.09 -11.35
CA THR A 85 -5.06 13.74 -10.17
C THR A 85 -4.88 12.26 -9.77
N MET A 86 -4.84 11.34 -10.76
CA MET A 86 -4.54 9.93 -10.50
C MET A 86 -3.11 9.72 -9.99
N SER A 87 -2.13 10.45 -10.54
CA SER A 87 -0.73 10.38 -10.11
C SER A 87 -0.54 10.90 -8.67
N GLU A 88 -1.19 11.99 -8.31
CA GLU A 88 -1.20 12.57 -6.96
C GLU A 88 -1.84 11.61 -5.95
N ALA A 89 -2.88 10.87 -6.36
CA ALA A 89 -3.52 9.84 -5.54
C ALA A 89 -2.69 8.55 -5.40
N GLY A 90 -1.56 8.43 -6.11
CA GLY A 90 -0.59 7.34 -5.95
C GLY A 90 -0.46 6.39 -7.13
N ALA A 91 -1.17 6.61 -8.24
CA ALA A 91 -0.97 5.83 -9.46
C ALA A 91 0.37 6.16 -10.16
N GLY A 92 0.85 5.24 -11.00
CA GLY A 92 2.04 5.44 -11.81
C GLY A 92 3.35 5.41 -11.03
N ARG A 93 3.41 4.68 -9.92
CA ARG A 93 4.67 4.46 -9.18
C ARG A 93 5.22 3.08 -9.48
N GLN A 94 6.48 3.01 -9.90
CA GLN A 94 7.17 1.75 -10.18
C GLN A 94 8.66 1.88 -9.81
N GLY A 95 9.08 1.21 -8.75
CA GLY A 95 10.43 1.34 -8.23
C GLY A 95 10.77 2.79 -7.88
N ASN A 96 11.80 3.34 -8.50
CA ASN A 96 12.26 4.73 -8.32
C ASN A 96 11.61 5.72 -9.32
N TYR A 97 10.60 5.27 -10.07
CA TYR A 97 9.89 6.12 -11.03
C TYR A 97 8.51 6.48 -10.53
N SER A 98 8.07 7.70 -10.80
CA SER A 98 6.73 8.20 -10.51
C SER A 98 6.14 8.85 -11.76
N GLY A 99 4.79 8.97 -11.80
CA GLY A 99 4.11 9.52 -12.97
C GLY A 99 4.16 8.62 -14.21
N CYS A 100 4.44 7.32 -14.03
CA CYS A 100 4.45 6.38 -15.15
C CYS A 100 3.03 6.19 -15.69
N ALA A 101 2.83 6.52 -16.94
CA ALA A 101 1.56 6.36 -17.63
C ALA A 101 1.82 6.01 -19.09
N TYR A 102 0.87 5.33 -19.70
CA TYR A 102 0.79 5.18 -21.15
C TYR A 102 -0.45 5.88 -21.66
N MET A 103 -0.29 6.73 -22.65
CA MET A 103 -1.38 7.48 -23.28
C MET A 103 -1.38 7.27 -24.78
N ASN A 104 -2.56 7.03 -25.32
CA ASN A 104 -2.75 7.02 -26.77
C ASN A 104 -4.14 7.58 -27.13
N ASP A 105 -4.19 8.29 -28.23
CA ASP A 105 -5.43 8.90 -28.73
C ASP A 105 -6.27 7.89 -29.50
N GLY A 106 -7.58 8.09 -29.43
CA GLY A 106 -8.56 7.25 -30.10
C GLY A 106 -9.92 7.97 -30.28
N GLU A 107 -10.88 7.24 -30.81
CA GLU A 107 -12.26 7.68 -30.98
C GLU A 107 -13.19 6.85 -30.09
N GLY A 108 -13.81 7.47 -29.11
CA GLY A 108 -14.91 6.89 -28.33
C GLY A 108 -16.24 7.06 -29.04
N ARG A 109 -17.17 6.14 -28.84
CA ARG A 109 -18.53 6.20 -29.39
C ARG A 109 -19.53 5.83 -28.32
N PHE A 110 -20.60 6.63 -28.23
CA PHE A 110 -21.67 6.38 -27.27
C PHE A 110 -23.00 6.99 -27.77
N LEU A 111 -24.09 6.47 -27.28
CA LEU A 111 -25.45 6.96 -27.54
C LEU A 111 -26.05 7.36 -26.20
N PRO A 112 -26.18 8.66 -25.89
CA PRO A 112 -26.91 9.07 -24.70
C PRO A 112 -28.38 8.73 -24.80
N GLU A 113 -28.92 8.00 -23.84
CA GLU A 113 -30.33 7.62 -23.77
C GLU A 113 -31.13 8.60 -22.91
N ALA A 114 -32.47 8.42 -22.90
CA ALA A 114 -33.37 9.28 -22.11
C ALA A 114 -32.99 9.22 -20.61
N GLY A 115 -32.76 10.39 -20.01
CA GLY A 115 -32.31 10.52 -18.62
C GLY A 115 -30.82 10.78 -18.44
N ALA A 116 -30.01 10.64 -19.50
CA ALA A 116 -28.59 11.01 -19.45
C ALA A 116 -28.39 12.53 -19.52
N HIS A 117 -27.34 13.00 -18.86
CA HIS A 117 -26.85 14.40 -18.93
C HIS A 117 -25.44 14.44 -19.53
N PRO A 118 -25.31 14.19 -20.85
CA PRO A 118 -24.00 13.99 -21.45
C PRO A 118 -23.18 15.29 -21.44
N TYR A 119 -21.90 15.20 -21.08
CA TYR A 119 -20.93 16.28 -21.20
C TYR A 119 -20.71 16.68 -22.68
N LEU A 120 -20.71 15.70 -23.60
CA LEU A 120 -20.63 15.89 -25.05
C LEU A 120 -21.83 15.25 -25.71
N GLY A 121 -22.32 15.89 -26.81
CA GLY A 121 -23.38 15.36 -27.64
C GLY A 121 -24.80 15.61 -27.12
N LYS A 122 -25.76 14.88 -27.67
CA LYS A 122 -27.20 15.06 -27.41
C LYS A 122 -27.87 13.71 -27.19
N VAL A 123 -28.87 13.69 -26.33
CA VAL A 123 -29.73 12.52 -26.11
C VAL A 123 -30.36 12.07 -27.43
N GLY A 124 -30.27 10.77 -27.71
CA GLY A 124 -30.84 10.13 -28.90
C GLY A 124 -29.98 10.21 -30.17
N ALA A 125 -28.78 10.79 -30.10
CA ALA A 125 -27.85 10.83 -31.23
C ALA A 125 -26.58 10.00 -30.92
N LEU A 126 -26.11 9.22 -31.91
CA LEU A 126 -24.84 8.53 -31.81
C LEU A 126 -23.70 9.52 -31.93
N GLU A 127 -22.92 9.66 -30.88
CA GLU A 127 -21.83 10.61 -30.76
C GLU A 127 -20.47 9.93 -30.96
N LYS A 128 -19.51 10.75 -31.40
CA LYS A 128 -18.09 10.43 -31.49
C LYS A 128 -17.30 11.44 -30.72
N ALA A 129 -16.43 10.97 -29.83
CA ALA A 129 -15.58 11.80 -29.03
C ALA A 129 -14.10 11.49 -29.32
N GLU A 130 -13.28 12.51 -29.44
CA GLU A 130 -11.83 12.36 -29.40
C GLU A 130 -11.39 12.12 -27.96
N GLU A 131 -10.87 10.95 -27.68
CA GLU A 131 -10.49 10.52 -26.35
C GLU A 131 -9.04 10.06 -26.31
N THR A 132 -8.43 10.25 -25.16
CA THR A 132 -7.14 9.65 -24.82
C THR A 132 -7.39 8.44 -23.91
N ARG A 133 -6.90 7.27 -24.30
CA ARG A 133 -6.78 6.12 -23.42
C ARG A 133 -5.59 6.36 -22.51
N LEU A 134 -5.85 6.52 -21.23
CA LEU A 134 -4.84 6.66 -20.18
C LEU A 134 -4.75 5.33 -19.41
N GLU A 135 -3.54 4.77 -19.31
CA GLU A 135 -3.25 3.57 -18.53
C GLU A 135 -2.19 3.86 -17.50
N MET A 136 -2.46 3.53 -16.25
CA MET A 136 -1.54 3.71 -15.12
C MET A 136 -1.52 2.49 -14.22
N LEU A 137 -0.33 2.15 -13.74
CA LEU A 137 -0.15 1.12 -12.72
C LEU A 137 -0.56 1.66 -11.35
N CYS A 138 -1.23 0.84 -10.54
CA CYS A 138 -1.70 1.21 -9.21
C CYS A 138 -1.39 0.11 -8.19
N ALA A 139 -0.79 0.48 -7.08
CA ALA A 139 -0.61 -0.41 -5.95
C ALA A 139 -1.96 -0.67 -5.25
N PRO A 140 -2.18 -1.89 -4.67
CA PRO A 140 -3.45 -2.26 -4.07
C PRO A 140 -3.92 -1.30 -2.98
N GLU A 141 -3.02 -0.72 -2.22
CA GLU A 141 -3.34 0.24 -1.14
C GLU A 141 -3.82 1.61 -1.62
N CYS A 142 -3.52 1.97 -2.87
CA CYS A 142 -3.92 3.26 -3.46
C CYS A 142 -5.17 3.15 -4.33
N LEU A 143 -5.67 1.94 -4.62
CA LEU A 143 -6.69 1.69 -5.64
C LEU A 143 -7.95 2.54 -5.44
N ASP A 144 -8.55 2.49 -4.26
CA ASP A 144 -9.80 3.20 -3.97
C ASP A 144 -9.62 4.73 -4.07
N ALA A 145 -8.49 5.24 -3.57
CA ALA A 145 -8.16 6.68 -3.64
C ALA A 145 -7.97 7.13 -5.09
N VAL A 146 -7.28 6.34 -5.91
CA VAL A 146 -7.04 6.63 -7.33
C VAL A 146 -8.34 6.61 -8.12
N ILE A 147 -9.21 5.62 -7.90
CA ILE A 147 -10.51 5.55 -8.58
C ILE A 147 -11.40 6.73 -8.18
N ALA A 148 -11.45 7.09 -6.90
CA ALA A 148 -12.21 8.26 -6.44
C ALA A 148 -11.69 9.57 -7.07
N ALA A 149 -10.37 9.76 -7.12
CA ALA A 149 -9.72 10.90 -7.72
C ALA A 149 -9.97 10.98 -9.23
N MET A 150 -9.84 9.87 -9.93
CA MET A 150 -10.13 9.74 -11.36
C MET A 150 -11.58 10.14 -11.66
N ARG A 151 -12.56 9.57 -10.95
CA ARG A 151 -13.99 9.89 -11.15
C ARG A 151 -14.32 11.34 -10.87
N ALA A 152 -13.70 11.94 -9.86
CA ALA A 152 -13.92 13.36 -9.52
C ALA A 152 -13.35 14.33 -10.57
N ALA A 153 -12.25 13.96 -11.23
CA ALA A 153 -11.63 14.78 -12.28
C ALA A 153 -12.20 14.53 -13.67
N HIS A 154 -12.93 13.44 -13.87
CA HIS A 154 -13.48 13.08 -15.17
C HIS A 154 -14.72 13.89 -15.49
N PRO A 155 -14.85 14.46 -16.72
CA PRO A 155 -15.99 15.33 -17.08
C PRO A 155 -17.29 14.54 -17.34
N TYR A 156 -17.22 13.22 -17.61
CA TYR A 156 -18.41 12.40 -17.85
C TYR A 156 -19.09 12.00 -16.53
N GLU A 157 -20.41 11.96 -16.53
CA GLU A 157 -21.18 11.43 -15.39
C GLU A 157 -20.90 9.92 -15.17
N GLU A 158 -20.69 9.17 -16.26
CA GLU A 158 -20.34 7.76 -16.24
C GLU A 158 -19.07 7.51 -17.08
N PRO A 159 -17.87 7.65 -16.48
CA PRO A 159 -16.62 7.38 -17.19
C PRO A 159 -16.44 5.90 -17.50
N ALA A 160 -15.99 5.60 -18.73
CA ALA A 160 -15.60 4.25 -19.10
C ALA A 160 -14.19 3.97 -18.58
N TYR A 161 -14.04 2.96 -17.72
CA TYR A 161 -12.74 2.54 -17.21
C TYR A 161 -12.70 1.05 -16.90
N SER A 162 -11.50 0.49 -16.82
CA SER A 162 -11.25 -0.90 -16.44
C SER A 162 -10.18 -0.99 -15.38
N ILE A 163 -10.33 -1.96 -14.49
CA ILE A 163 -9.34 -2.30 -13.46
C ILE A 163 -8.91 -3.74 -13.73
N LEU A 164 -7.66 -3.93 -14.16
CA LEU A 164 -7.11 -5.25 -14.48
C LEU A 164 -6.08 -5.64 -13.43
N GLN A 165 -6.14 -6.88 -12.94
CA GLN A 165 -5.10 -7.41 -12.07
C GLN A 165 -3.82 -7.63 -12.89
N ASN A 166 -2.70 -7.12 -12.37
CA ASN A 166 -1.39 -7.28 -12.97
C ASN A 166 -0.62 -8.39 -12.25
N HIS A 167 -0.54 -9.56 -12.85
CA HIS A 167 0.14 -10.72 -12.28
C HIS A 167 1.67 -10.65 -12.36
N ALA A 168 2.24 -9.66 -13.05
CA ALA A 168 3.69 -9.50 -13.14
C ALA A 168 4.27 -8.71 -11.95
N LEU A 169 3.44 -8.01 -11.19
CA LEU A 169 3.83 -7.21 -10.04
C LEU A 169 3.01 -7.60 -8.82
N HIS A 170 3.72 -7.97 -7.77
CA HIS A 170 3.14 -8.40 -6.52
C HIS A 170 3.81 -7.66 -5.37
N ARG A 171 3.07 -7.43 -4.30
CA ARG A 171 3.63 -6.96 -3.04
C ARG A 171 3.70 -8.14 -2.08
N GLN A 172 4.90 -8.53 -1.71
CA GLN A 172 5.10 -9.57 -0.71
C GLN A 172 4.70 -9.06 0.68
N GLU A 173 3.78 -9.74 1.35
CA GLU A 173 3.52 -9.52 2.78
C GLU A 173 4.68 -10.12 3.59
N VAL A 174 5.24 -9.32 4.49
CA VAL A 174 6.39 -9.70 5.29
C VAL A 174 5.91 -10.07 6.69
N TYR A 175 5.82 -11.36 7.01
CA TYR A 175 5.47 -11.80 8.37
C TYR A 175 6.65 -11.77 9.32
N GLY A 176 7.85 -11.76 8.80
CA GLY A 176 9.08 -11.71 9.55
C GLY A 176 10.29 -11.57 8.64
N MET A 177 11.45 -11.62 9.23
CA MET A 177 12.72 -11.65 8.52
C MET A 177 13.51 -12.87 8.90
N VAL A 178 14.20 -13.45 7.93
CA VAL A 178 15.22 -14.47 8.15
C VAL A 178 16.56 -13.94 7.68
N GLY A 179 17.59 -14.19 8.43
CA GLY A 179 18.96 -13.78 8.08
C GLY A 179 19.99 -14.69 8.69
N GLU A 180 21.20 -14.60 8.19
CA GLU A 180 22.36 -15.34 8.68
C GLU A 180 23.01 -14.60 9.83
N LEU A 181 23.42 -15.33 10.86
CA LEU A 181 24.22 -14.76 11.95
C LEU A 181 25.59 -14.33 11.42
N PRO A 182 26.20 -13.28 12.00
CA PRO A 182 27.53 -12.82 11.57
C PRO A 182 28.62 -13.89 11.65
N ARG A 183 28.45 -14.84 12.57
CA ARG A 183 29.21 -16.10 12.72
C ARG A 183 28.34 -17.18 13.32
N PRO A 184 28.66 -18.46 13.16
CA PRO A 184 28.04 -19.53 13.96
C PRO A 184 28.27 -19.26 15.44
N MET A 185 27.22 -19.44 16.27
CA MET A 185 27.31 -19.17 17.70
C MET A 185 26.38 -20.09 18.50
N ARG A 186 26.64 -20.25 19.78
CA ARG A 186 25.80 -21.01 20.70
C ARG A 186 24.55 -20.18 21.08
N PRO A 187 23.46 -20.82 21.50
CA PRO A 187 22.25 -20.10 21.94
C PRO A 187 22.51 -19.06 23.03
N GLU A 188 23.41 -19.37 23.99
CA GLU A 188 23.78 -18.47 25.07
C GLU A 188 24.52 -17.22 24.55
N GLU A 189 25.39 -17.41 23.55
CA GLU A 189 26.11 -16.30 22.91
C GLU A 189 25.14 -15.40 22.12
N LEU A 190 24.17 -16.02 21.42
CA LEU A 190 23.12 -15.27 20.71
C LEU A 190 22.25 -14.48 21.69
N ALA A 191 21.85 -15.08 22.82
CA ALA A 191 21.08 -14.40 23.84
C ALA A 191 21.84 -13.18 24.40
N ALA A 192 23.11 -13.35 24.79
CA ALA A 192 23.95 -12.27 25.32
C ALA A 192 24.18 -11.15 24.28
N MET A 193 24.42 -11.53 23.02
CA MET A 193 24.53 -10.55 21.92
C MET A 193 23.24 -9.77 21.75
N SER A 194 22.09 -10.45 21.76
CA SER A 194 20.78 -9.82 21.60
C SER A 194 20.42 -8.91 22.79
N GLU A 195 20.74 -9.32 24.03
CA GLU A 195 20.57 -8.49 25.23
C GLU A 195 21.34 -7.17 25.10
N THR A 196 22.57 -7.26 24.63
CA THR A 196 23.43 -6.08 24.41
C THR A 196 22.89 -5.18 23.31
N ALA A 197 22.51 -5.77 22.16
CA ALA A 197 22.06 -5.03 20.99
C ALA A 197 20.70 -4.34 21.22
N LEU A 198 19.81 -4.97 22.00
CA LEU A 198 18.45 -4.48 22.26
C LEU A 198 18.29 -3.79 23.62
N ASN A 199 19.34 -3.74 24.42
CA ASN A 199 19.33 -3.21 25.80
C ASN A 199 18.16 -3.78 26.64
N THR A 200 17.99 -5.09 26.61
CA THR A 200 16.87 -5.80 27.28
C THR A 200 17.31 -7.17 27.75
N ARG A 201 16.52 -7.82 28.57
CA ARG A 201 16.76 -9.22 28.97
C ARG A 201 16.07 -10.17 28.00
N ILE A 202 16.76 -11.23 27.59
CA ILE A 202 16.25 -12.24 26.68
C ILE A 202 15.93 -13.53 27.47
N GLN A 203 14.76 -14.07 27.23
CA GLN A 203 14.40 -15.42 27.67
C GLN A 203 14.42 -16.32 26.44
N TYR A 204 15.04 -17.49 26.56
CA TYR A 204 15.06 -18.47 25.49
C TYR A 204 14.85 -19.90 26.03
N VAL A 205 14.31 -20.74 25.18
CA VAL A 205 14.14 -22.16 25.49
C VAL A 205 15.22 -22.95 24.78
N PRO A 206 16.05 -23.74 25.49
CA PRO A 206 17.06 -24.56 24.86
C PRO A 206 16.42 -25.57 23.91
N THR A 207 16.84 -25.60 22.65
CA THR A 207 16.29 -26.49 21.61
C THR A 207 17.13 -27.74 21.36
N GLY A 208 18.21 -27.92 22.13
CA GLY A 208 19.16 -29.01 21.92
C GLY A 208 20.13 -28.81 20.74
N ARG A 209 20.01 -27.70 20.01
CA ARG A 209 20.99 -27.31 18.98
C ARG A 209 22.19 -26.63 19.63
N GLU A 210 23.39 -27.16 19.38
CA GLU A 210 24.61 -26.61 19.96
C GLU A 210 25.08 -25.35 19.22
N ILE A 211 24.86 -25.29 17.91
CA ILE A 211 25.32 -24.17 17.05
C ILE A 211 24.18 -23.67 16.20
N LEU A 212 24.03 -22.37 16.18
CA LEU A 212 23.09 -21.61 15.36
C LEU A 212 23.84 -20.87 14.25
N THR A 213 23.28 -20.84 13.05
CA THR A 213 23.83 -20.15 11.87
C THR A 213 22.88 -19.10 11.28
N CYS A 214 21.59 -19.20 11.58
CA CYS A 214 20.56 -18.29 11.11
C CYS A 214 19.53 -18.01 12.20
N LEU A 215 18.80 -16.92 12.01
CA LEU A 215 17.70 -16.51 12.88
C LEU A 215 16.50 -16.17 12.03
N LEU A 216 15.33 -16.65 12.43
CA LEU A 216 14.04 -16.19 11.93
C LEU A 216 13.41 -15.35 13.03
N TYR A 217 12.97 -14.14 12.66
CA TYR A 217 12.32 -13.24 13.57
C TYR A 217 10.92 -12.84 13.04
N THR A 218 9.95 -12.90 13.94
CA THR A 218 8.60 -12.39 13.71
C THR A 218 8.22 -11.47 14.87
N SER A 219 7.55 -10.37 14.61
CA SER A 219 6.99 -9.53 15.67
C SER A 219 5.85 -10.31 16.35
N PRO A 220 5.81 -10.40 17.67
CA PRO A 220 4.64 -10.88 18.38
C PRO A 220 3.58 -9.77 18.36
N SER A 221 2.63 -9.86 17.47
CA SER A 221 1.45 -8.98 17.42
C SER A 221 0.27 -9.59 18.17
#